data_45c390e9cca9858b182fd6cffcb8ae49
#
_entry.id   45c390e9cca9858b182fd6cffcb8ae49
#
_cell.length_a   1.000
_cell.length_b   1.000
_cell.length_c   1.000
_cell.angle_alpha   90.00
_cell.angle_beta   90.00
_cell.angle_gamma   90.00
#
_symmetry.space_group_name_H-M   'P 1'
#
loop_
_entity.id
_entity.type
_entity.pdbx_description
1 polymer ?
#
loop_
_entity_poly.entity_id
_entity_poly.type
_entity_poly.pdbx_seq_one_letter_code
_entity_poly.pdbx_strand_id
1 'polypeptide(L)'
;YDLVREGKWTIDRLTEYCTAVANLNGDEKFKWNKDGKAVWGISAHTNAPEKFYFSADIRTTTVEQDGSIRFSLESDRFYSVIDKLAILLDGKNGNTLKASTTDFDADAGGYVYAFTTRRSLFMTAELKASLLMRDMEDTFGIVPFPKYDEAQENYETNLVFQLFYMTIPTTNTKVSQTATIAEVLTHDSYETVIPVYYQNVVEHKGLRNENSIEMLEIMRENRGVDLGMIFNWVGSLRDDIANKLFAGDNQIASLVERYQPQIESNIAKFEEFLQD
;
A
#
# COMPACT_ATOMS: atom_id res chain seq x y z
N TYR A 1 14.87 -10.81 3.64
CA TYR A 1 15.47 -10.28 2.42
C TYR A 1 15.69 -11.37 1.37
N ASP A 2 16.22 -12.54 1.75
CA ASP A 2 16.54 -13.61 0.79
C ASP A 2 15.29 -14.10 0.04
N LEU A 3 14.15 -14.20 0.71
CA LEU A 3 12.88 -14.50 0.05
C LEU A 3 12.50 -13.46 -1.02
N VAL A 4 12.84 -12.18 -0.81
CA VAL A 4 12.59 -11.13 -1.83
C VAL A 4 13.52 -11.36 -3.02
N ARG A 5 14.83 -11.57 -2.79
CA ARG A 5 15.83 -11.83 -3.84
C ARG A 5 15.51 -13.07 -4.67
N GLU A 6 15.00 -14.11 -4.01
CA GLU A 6 14.61 -15.36 -4.64
C GLU A 6 13.24 -15.30 -5.31
N GLY A 7 12.53 -14.18 -5.24
CA GLY A 7 11.17 -14.06 -5.77
C GLY A 7 10.12 -14.83 -4.99
N LYS A 8 10.41 -15.28 -3.78
CA LYS A 8 9.57 -16.14 -2.93
C LYS A 8 8.82 -15.38 -1.83
N TRP A 9 8.98 -14.07 -1.74
CA TRP A 9 8.24 -13.25 -0.81
C TRP A 9 6.83 -13.01 -1.33
N THR A 10 5.89 -13.84 -0.89
CA THR A 10 4.49 -13.88 -1.36
C THR A 10 3.51 -13.61 -0.22
N ILE A 11 2.22 -13.35 -0.56
CA ILE A 11 1.14 -13.19 0.42
C ILE A 11 1.06 -14.42 1.33
N ASP A 12 1.23 -15.63 0.79
CA ASP A 12 1.20 -16.86 1.59
C ASP A 12 2.35 -16.89 2.60
N ARG A 13 3.56 -16.50 2.18
CA ARG A 13 4.72 -16.44 3.09
C ARG A 13 4.54 -15.41 4.19
N LEU A 14 4.02 -14.22 3.85
CA LEU A 14 3.68 -13.23 4.87
C LEU A 14 2.65 -13.79 5.86
N THR A 15 1.62 -14.48 5.37
CA THR A 15 0.58 -15.09 6.20
C THR A 15 1.16 -16.14 7.14
N GLU A 16 2.07 -17.00 6.66
CA GLU A 16 2.78 -17.98 7.49
C GLU A 16 3.53 -17.30 8.64
N TYR A 17 4.32 -16.24 8.37
CA TYR A 17 5.03 -15.50 9.41
C TYR A 17 4.09 -14.81 10.38
N CYS A 18 3.02 -14.20 9.89
CA CYS A 18 2.02 -13.56 10.75
C CYS A 18 1.37 -14.57 11.69
N THR A 19 0.99 -15.73 11.17
CA THR A 19 0.39 -16.81 11.96
C THR A 19 1.36 -17.36 13.00
N ALA A 20 2.63 -17.53 12.64
CA ALA A 20 3.65 -18.08 13.53
C ALA A 20 3.94 -17.23 14.77
N VAL A 21 3.78 -15.90 14.66
CA VAL A 21 4.07 -14.97 15.78
C VAL A 21 2.83 -14.53 16.55
N ALA A 22 1.64 -14.69 15.97
CA ALA A 22 0.39 -14.30 16.61
C ALA A 22 0.22 -15.02 17.95
N ASN A 23 0.10 -14.26 19.04
CA ASN A 23 0.01 -14.82 20.37
C ASN A 23 -0.81 -13.91 21.29
N LEU A 24 -1.75 -14.50 22.02
CA LEU A 24 -2.58 -13.76 22.97
C LEU A 24 -1.81 -13.34 24.24
N ASN A 25 -0.75 -14.07 24.60
CA ASN A 25 0.07 -13.81 25.79
C ASN A 25 -0.75 -13.63 27.08
N GLY A 26 -1.90 -14.28 27.15
CA GLY A 26 -2.81 -14.24 28.30
C GLY A 26 -4.02 -13.32 28.12
N ASP A 27 -4.11 -12.56 27.04
CA ASP A 27 -5.35 -11.86 26.66
C ASP A 27 -6.43 -12.87 26.21
N GLU A 28 -7.71 -12.55 26.39
CA GLU A 28 -8.81 -13.46 26.06
C GLU A 28 -9.03 -13.61 24.54
N LYS A 29 -8.74 -12.55 23.78
CA LYS A 29 -8.95 -12.48 22.33
C LYS A 29 -8.04 -11.44 21.68
N PHE A 30 -7.84 -11.57 20.38
CA PHE A 30 -7.16 -10.57 19.56
C PHE A 30 -8.06 -9.32 19.39
N LYS A 31 -8.01 -8.46 20.40
CA LYS A 31 -8.63 -7.13 20.40
C LYS A 31 -7.63 -6.15 20.98
N TRP A 32 -7.43 -5.04 20.29
CA TRP A 32 -6.52 -4.04 20.79
C TRP A 32 -6.94 -3.53 22.16
N ASN A 33 -5.97 -3.51 23.06
CA ASN A 33 -6.01 -2.88 24.37
C ASN A 33 -4.58 -2.37 24.65
N LYS A 34 -4.42 -1.10 25.00
CA LYS A 34 -3.09 -0.51 25.23
C LYS A 34 -2.30 -1.23 26.34
N ASP A 35 -3.00 -1.72 27.36
CA ASP A 35 -2.44 -2.44 28.51
C ASP A 35 -2.40 -3.97 28.27
N GLY A 36 -2.91 -4.45 27.14
CA GLY A 36 -2.92 -5.86 26.76
C GLY A 36 -1.57 -6.37 26.31
N LYS A 37 -1.44 -7.69 26.16
CA LYS A 37 -0.20 -8.40 25.85
C LYS A 37 -0.22 -9.12 24.51
N ALA A 38 -1.37 -9.14 23.81
CA ALA A 38 -1.47 -9.81 22.52
C ALA A 38 -0.46 -9.22 21.51
N VAL A 39 0.16 -10.11 20.74
CA VAL A 39 1.09 -9.81 19.65
C VAL A 39 0.45 -10.28 18.35
N TRP A 40 0.46 -9.42 17.35
CA TRP A 40 -0.08 -9.68 16.01
C TRP A 40 1.05 -9.95 15.00
N GLY A 41 0.69 -10.60 13.89
CA GLY A 41 1.59 -10.76 12.76
C GLY A 41 1.95 -9.42 12.13
N ILE A 42 0.93 -8.62 11.77
CA ILE A 42 1.11 -7.32 11.13
C ILE A 42 0.15 -6.28 11.71
N SER A 43 0.62 -5.07 11.93
CA SER A 43 -0.25 -3.92 12.15
C SER A 43 -0.47 -3.18 10.82
N ALA A 44 -1.72 -3.12 10.39
CA ALA A 44 -2.07 -2.65 9.06
C ALA A 44 -2.99 -1.43 9.12
N HIS A 45 -2.60 -0.37 8.41
CA HIS A 45 -3.47 0.78 8.19
C HIS A 45 -4.73 0.37 7.41
N THR A 46 -5.81 1.09 7.59
CA THR A 46 -7.12 0.76 6.97
C THR A 46 -7.08 0.68 5.44
N ASN A 47 -6.14 1.36 4.79
CA ASN A 47 -5.93 1.30 3.34
C ASN A 47 -4.94 0.21 2.89
N ALA A 48 -4.43 -0.62 3.80
CA ALA A 48 -3.47 -1.67 3.44
C ALA A 48 -4.02 -2.67 2.40
N PRO A 49 -5.31 -3.08 2.43
CA PRO A 49 -5.83 -4.02 1.43
C PRO A 49 -5.57 -3.59 -0.01
N GLU A 50 -5.73 -2.30 -0.33
CA GLU A 50 -5.46 -1.80 -1.68
C GLU A 50 -3.99 -1.94 -2.08
N LYS A 51 -3.06 -1.81 -1.12
CA LYS A 51 -1.62 -1.97 -1.38
C LYS A 51 -1.28 -3.43 -1.66
N PHE A 52 -1.93 -4.35 -0.94
CA PHE A 52 -1.75 -5.79 -1.16
C PHE A 52 -2.28 -6.25 -2.52
N TYR A 53 -3.50 -5.85 -2.95
CA TYR A 53 -3.94 -6.29 -4.26
C TYR A 53 -3.20 -5.57 -5.39
N PHE A 54 -2.78 -4.32 -5.20
CA PHE A 54 -1.90 -3.66 -6.17
C PHE A 54 -0.55 -4.39 -6.29
N SER A 55 0.09 -4.78 -5.17
CA SER A 55 1.35 -5.53 -5.18
C SER A 55 1.21 -6.92 -5.81
N ALA A 56 0.01 -7.49 -5.81
CA ALA A 56 -0.35 -8.72 -6.51
C ALA A 56 -0.67 -8.53 -8.00
N ASP A 57 -0.27 -7.37 -8.55
CA ASP A 57 -0.49 -6.97 -9.95
C ASP A 57 -1.98 -6.84 -10.34
N ILE A 58 -2.80 -6.38 -9.38
CA ILE A 58 -4.20 -6.02 -9.62
C ILE A 58 -4.33 -4.49 -9.69
N ARG A 59 -4.99 -4.03 -10.74
CA ARG A 59 -5.37 -2.62 -10.93
C ARG A 59 -6.88 -2.50 -10.89
N THR A 60 -7.39 -1.39 -10.39
CA THR A 60 -8.84 -1.13 -10.39
C THR A 60 -9.32 -0.69 -11.77
N THR A 61 -8.42 -0.13 -12.56
CA THR A 61 -8.66 0.24 -13.95
C THR A 61 -7.45 -0.12 -14.80
N THR A 62 -7.69 -0.45 -16.07
CA THR A 62 -6.68 -0.68 -17.11
C THR A 62 -6.87 0.31 -18.24
N VAL A 63 -5.76 0.74 -18.86
CA VAL A 63 -5.76 1.51 -20.09
C VAL A 63 -5.53 0.56 -21.24
N GLU A 64 -6.48 0.48 -22.16
CA GLU A 64 -6.43 -0.38 -23.33
C GLU A 64 -5.52 0.21 -24.41
N GLN A 65 -5.19 -0.59 -25.44
CA GLN A 65 -4.28 -0.14 -26.52
C GLN A 65 -4.81 1.06 -27.33
N ASP A 66 -6.13 1.22 -27.40
CA ASP A 66 -6.79 2.36 -28.05
C ASP A 66 -6.88 3.60 -27.16
N GLY A 67 -6.39 3.52 -25.93
CA GLY A 67 -6.42 4.61 -24.94
C GLY A 67 -7.69 4.63 -24.09
N SER A 68 -8.67 3.77 -24.34
CA SER A 68 -9.88 3.68 -23.50
C SER A 68 -9.54 3.13 -22.11
N ILE A 69 -10.33 3.50 -21.12
CA ILE A 69 -10.14 3.07 -19.73
C ILE A 69 -11.24 2.08 -19.36
N ARG A 70 -10.85 0.95 -18.81
CA ARG A 70 -11.78 -0.10 -18.39
C ARG A 70 -11.65 -0.38 -16.88
N PHE A 71 -12.79 -0.56 -16.22
CA PHE A 71 -12.82 -1.13 -14.86
C PHE A 71 -12.38 -2.59 -14.89
N SER A 72 -11.54 -3.04 -13.95
CA SER A 72 -10.85 -4.33 -14.04
C SER A 72 -10.89 -5.22 -12.79
N LEU A 73 -11.69 -4.90 -11.78
CA LEU A 73 -11.83 -5.73 -10.57
C LEU A 73 -12.85 -6.88 -10.73
N GLU A 74 -12.83 -7.58 -11.86
CA GLU A 74 -13.75 -8.69 -12.16
C GLU A 74 -13.01 -9.99 -12.52
N SER A 75 -11.68 -9.97 -12.45
CA SER A 75 -10.88 -11.13 -12.88
C SER A 75 -10.85 -12.24 -11.83
N ASP A 76 -10.73 -13.50 -12.28
CA ASP A 76 -10.51 -14.65 -11.40
C ASP A 76 -9.27 -14.45 -10.50
N ARG A 77 -8.23 -13.80 -11.05
CA ARG A 77 -7.03 -13.45 -10.28
C ARG A 77 -7.35 -12.51 -9.13
N PHE A 78 -8.18 -11.48 -9.36
CA PHE A 78 -8.59 -10.56 -8.30
C PHE A 78 -9.29 -11.30 -7.17
N TYR A 79 -10.28 -12.15 -7.48
CA TYR A 79 -10.99 -12.93 -6.46
C TYR A 79 -10.05 -13.90 -5.73
N SER A 80 -9.10 -14.52 -6.42
CA SER A 80 -8.09 -15.37 -5.78
C SER A 80 -7.16 -14.59 -4.84
N VAL A 81 -6.82 -13.33 -5.18
CA VAL A 81 -6.08 -12.43 -4.27
C VAL A 81 -6.92 -12.11 -3.05
N ILE A 82 -8.21 -11.79 -3.23
CA ILE A 82 -9.14 -11.51 -2.12
C ILE A 82 -9.23 -12.68 -1.15
N ASP A 83 -9.29 -13.93 -1.66
CA ASP A 83 -9.31 -15.12 -0.81
C ASP A 83 -8.07 -15.21 0.09
N LYS A 84 -6.88 -14.97 -0.44
CA LYS A 84 -5.64 -14.93 0.36
C LYS A 84 -5.65 -13.79 1.36
N LEU A 85 -6.11 -12.61 0.95
CA LEU A 85 -6.16 -11.42 1.81
C LEU A 85 -7.18 -11.56 2.92
N ALA A 86 -8.30 -12.25 2.72
CA ALA A 86 -9.28 -12.51 3.78
C ALA A 86 -8.69 -13.36 4.91
N ILE A 87 -7.72 -14.24 4.61
CA ILE A 87 -6.99 -15.02 5.61
C ILE A 87 -5.94 -14.17 6.32
N LEU A 88 -5.13 -13.42 5.56
CA LEU A 88 -4.07 -12.56 6.11
C LEU A 88 -4.64 -11.44 6.98
N LEU A 89 -5.69 -10.77 6.51
CA LEU A 89 -6.22 -9.55 7.11
C LEU A 89 -7.28 -9.80 8.19
N ASP A 90 -7.68 -11.06 8.44
CA ASP A 90 -8.61 -11.40 9.51
C ASP A 90 -8.00 -11.07 10.89
N GLY A 91 -8.54 -10.03 11.51
CA GLY A 91 -8.10 -9.60 12.84
C GLY A 91 -8.42 -10.57 13.97
N LYS A 92 -9.30 -11.56 13.76
CA LYS A 92 -9.76 -12.50 14.81
C LYS A 92 -8.72 -13.59 15.11
N ASN A 93 -7.90 -13.96 14.12
CA ASN A 93 -6.87 -14.99 14.25
C ASN A 93 -5.50 -14.44 14.68
N GLY A 94 -5.37 -13.11 14.82
CA GLY A 94 -4.12 -12.45 15.20
C GLY A 94 -3.14 -12.19 14.06
N ASN A 95 -3.46 -12.59 12.84
CA ASN A 95 -2.60 -12.30 11.70
C ASN A 95 -2.46 -10.79 11.51
N THR A 96 -3.57 -10.05 11.62
CA THR A 96 -3.56 -8.61 11.40
C THR A 96 -4.26 -7.84 12.52
N LEU A 97 -3.59 -6.81 13.03
CA LEU A 97 -4.22 -5.73 13.77
C LEU A 97 -4.66 -4.65 12.78
N LYS A 98 -5.98 -4.46 12.62
CA LYS A 98 -6.49 -3.27 11.93
C LYS A 98 -6.16 -2.04 12.77
N ALA A 99 -5.21 -1.25 12.32
CA ALA A 99 -4.74 -0.10 13.06
C ALA A 99 -5.59 1.15 12.80
N SER A 100 -5.57 2.09 13.75
CA SER A 100 -6.20 3.39 13.57
C SER A 100 -5.45 4.25 12.54
N THR A 101 -6.08 5.34 12.13
CA THR A 101 -5.46 6.34 11.25
C THR A 101 -4.40 7.19 11.94
N THR A 102 -4.32 7.15 13.28
CA THR A 102 -3.30 7.88 14.06
C THR A 102 -2.11 6.98 14.33
N ASP A 103 -0.94 7.42 13.92
CA ASP A 103 0.30 6.62 13.93
C ASP A 103 0.71 6.16 15.34
N PHE A 104 0.53 7.02 16.35
CA PHE A 104 0.99 6.81 17.72
C PHE A 104 -0.12 6.80 18.77
N ASP A 105 -1.37 6.71 18.36
CA ASP A 105 -2.47 6.65 19.32
C ASP A 105 -2.49 5.28 20.02
N ALA A 106 -1.95 5.25 21.24
CA ALA A 106 -1.90 4.05 22.06
C ALA A 106 -3.29 3.51 22.41
N ASP A 107 -4.26 4.39 22.61
CA ASP A 107 -5.63 3.97 22.98
C ASP A 107 -6.37 3.39 21.78
N ALA A 108 -6.17 3.95 20.59
CA ALA A 108 -6.80 3.48 19.36
C ALA A 108 -6.02 2.35 18.64
N GLY A 109 -4.81 2.01 19.08
CA GLY A 109 -3.98 0.99 18.44
C GLY A 109 -3.35 1.46 17.14
N GLY A 110 -2.64 2.59 17.16
CA GLY A 110 -1.90 3.12 16.02
C GLY A 110 -0.88 2.09 15.47
N TYR A 111 -0.76 2.01 14.15
CA TYR A 111 0.09 0.96 13.53
C TYR A 111 1.58 1.12 13.85
N VAL A 112 2.09 2.35 13.93
CA VAL A 112 3.47 2.61 14.35
C VAL A 112 3.63 2.28 15.83
N TYR A 113 2.68 2.66 16.69
CA TYR A 113 2.73 2.34 18.11
C TYR A 113 2.77 0.84 18.37
N ALA A 114 1.92 0.05 17.71
CA ALA A 114 1.92 -1.40 17.87
C ALA A 114 3.26 -2.03 17.46
N PHE A 115 3.86 -1.54 16.38
CA PHE A 115 5.16 -2.01 15.91
C PHE A 115 6.30 -1.62 16.85
N THR A 116 6.41 -0.34 17.23
CA THR A 116 7.49 0.16 18.10
C THR A 116 7.45 -0.40 19.52
N THR A 117 6.28 -0.87 19.96
CA THR A 117 6.11 -1.56 21.25
C THR A 117 6.21 -3.08 21.15
N ARG A 118 6.72 -3.62 20.05
CA ARG A 118 6.92 -5.07 19.81
C ARG A 118 5.63 -5.88 19.84
N ARG A 119 4.49 -5.26 19.55
CA ARG A 119 3.19 -5.91 19.51
C ARG A 119 2.75 -6.33 18.11
N SER A 120 3.60 -6.09 17.09
CA SER A 120 3.46 -6.67 15.76
C SER A 120 4.85 -6.95 15.16
N LEU A 121 4.97 -8.05 14.39
CA LEU A 121 6.21 -8.39 13.68
C LEU A 121 6.42 -7.49 12.48
N PHE A 122 5.35 -7.19 11.75
CA PHE A 122 5.34 -6.30 10.60
C PHE A 122 4.42 -5.10 10.83
N MET A 123 4.60 -4.06 10.04
CA MET A 123 3.62 -3.01 9.87
C MET A 123 3.53 -2.60 8.39
N THR A 124 2.34 -2.18 7.95
CA THR A 124 2.22 -1.50 6.66
C THR A 124 2.44 -0.01 6.86
N ALA A 125 3.31 0.60 6.08
CA ALA A 125 3.62 2.00 6.24
C ALA A 125 4.08 2.64 4.92
N GLU A 126 3.98 3.96 4.87
CA GLU A 126 4.69 4.76 3.89
C GLU A 126 6.15 4.96 4.33
N LEU A 127 7.05 5.17 3.39
CA LEU A 127 8.49 5.34 3.68
C LEU A 127 8.76 6.43 4.74
N LYS A 128 7.95 7.50 4.76
CA LYS A 128 8.06 8.56 5.78
C LYS A 128 7.93 8.07 7.22
N ALA A 129 7.26 6.93 7.46
CA ALA A 129 7.11 6.39 8.81
C ALA A 129 8.45 5.95 9.42
N SER A 130 9.47 5.63 8.60
CA SER A 130 10.83 5.36 9.07
C SER A 130 11.41 6.53 9.85
N LEU A 131 11.08 7.76 9.48
CA LEU A 131 11.52 8.97 10.18
C LEU A 131 10.87 9.10 11.56
N LEU A 132 9.63 8.59 11.72
CA LEU A 132 8.91 8.60 12.99
C LEU A 132 9.48 7.57 13.97
N MET A 133 10.17 6.55 13.49
CA MET A 133 10.72 5.46 14.29
C MET A 133 12.22 5.63 14.62
N ARG A 134 12.82 6.77 14.30
CA ARG A 134 14.26 7.01 14.51
C ARG A 134 14.73 6.80 15.96
N ASP A 135 13.84 6.97 16.93
CA ASP A 135 14.12 6.84 18.35
C ASP A 135 13.78 5.42 18.89
N MET A 136 13.35 4.50 18.00
CA MET A 136 13.11 3.12 18.36
C MET A 136 14.42 2.45 18.79
N GLU A 137 14.38 1.67 19.90
CA GLU A 137 15.55 0.96 20.41
C GLU A 137 15.94 -0.21 19.51
N ASP A 138 14.94 -0.91 18.98
CA ASP A 138 15.15 -2.04 18.08
C ASP A 138 15.50 -1.56 16.67
N THR A 139 16.29 -2.35 15.96
CA THR A 139 16.51 -2.18 14.52
C THR A 139 15.36 -2.82 13.74
N PHE A 140 14.98 -2.21 12.63
CA PHE A 140 13.99 -2.75 11.70
C PHE A 140 14.52 -2.71 10.27
N GLY A 141 13.92 -3.49 9.40
CA GLY A 141 14.20 -3.48 7.97
C GLY A 141 12.97 -3.10 7.16
N ILE A 142 13.17 -2.87 5.87
CA ILE A 142 12.10 -2.63 4.90
C ILE A 142 12.10 -3.79 3.90
N VAL A 143 10.90 -4.22 3.53
CA VAL A 143 10.66 -5.17 2.43
C VAL A 143 9.50 -4.66 1.58
N PRO A 144 9.45 -4.95 0.27
CA PRO A 144 8.31 -4.61 -0.56
C PRO A 144 7.03 -5.33 -0.07
N PHE A 145 5.87 -4.84 -0.46
CA PHE A 145 4.65 -5.64 -0.33
C PHE A 145 4.83 -6.96 -1.10
N PRO A 146 4.29 -8.07 -0.58
CA PRO A 146 4.51 -9.39 -1.17
C PRO A 146 3.80 -9.54 -2.53
N LYS A 147 4.34 -10.40 -3.39
CA LYS A 147 3.69 -10.83 -4.63
C LYS A 147 2.50 -11.75 -4.33
N TYR A 148 1.65 -11.95 -5.32
CA TYR A 148 0.58 -12.94 -5.26
C TYR A 148 1.14 -14.37 -5.13
N ASP A 149 2.10 -14.73 -6.00
CA ASP A 149 2.79 -16.02 -6.05
C ASP A 149 4.22 -15.87 -6.58
N GLU A 150 4.96 -16.98 -6.66
CA GLU A 150 6.33 -16.99 -7.16
C GLU A 150 6.42 -16.76 -8.68
N ALA A 151 5.35 -17.01 -9.43
CA ALA A 151 5.31 -16.82 -10.88
C ALA A 151 5.17 -15.35 -11.29
N GLN A 152 4.67 -14.49 -10.41
CA GLN A 152 4.65 -13.05 -10.64
C GLN A 152 6.08 -12.53 -10.74
N GLU A 153 6.40 -11.77 -11.79
CA GLU A 153 7.76 -11.29 -12.05
C GLU A 153 8.21 -10.25 -11.02
N ASN A 154 7.46 -9.16 -10.86
CA ASN A 154 7.89 -8.00 -10.11
C ASN A 154 7.15 -7.81 -8.78
N TYR A 155 7.82 -7.13 -7.84
CA TYR A 155 7.22 -6.59 -6.62
C TYR A 155 6.63 -5.22 -6.91
N GLU A 156 5.34 -5.17 -7.24
CA GLU A 156 4.67 -3.93 -7.58
C GLU A 156 4.51 -3.01 -6.36
N THR A 157 4.82 -1.73 -6.52
CA THR A 157 4.72 -0.73 -5.45
C THR A 157 3.71 0.34 -5.82
N ASN A 158 2.62 0.42 -5.07
CA ASN A 158 1.62 1.46 -5.26
C ASN A 158 2.13 2.81 -4.75
N LEU A 159 2.13 3.82 -5.60
CA LEU A 159 2.23 5.19 -5.15
C LEU A 159 0.89 5.61 -4.50
N VAL A 160 0.98 6.33 -3.39
CA VAL A 160 -0.23 6.81 -2.71
C VAL A 160 -1.06 7.70 -3.61
N PHE A 161 -2.38 7.62 -3.49
CA PHE A 161 -3.31 8.45 -4.27
C PHE A 161 -3.20 9.95 -3.94
N GLN A 162 -2.61 10.32 -2.83
CA GLN A 162 -2.33 11.70 -2.43
C GLN A 162 -1.05 12.25 -3.10
N LEU A 163 -0.94 12.08 -4.41
CA LEU A 163 0.15 12.66 -5.18
C LEU A 163 -0.10 14.15 -5.40
N PHE A 164 0.95 14.94 -5.27
CA PHE A 164 0.93 16.33 -5.66
C PHE A 164 1.28 16.44 -7.15
N TYR A 165 0.43 17.11 -7.91
CA TYR A 165 0.65 17.38 -9.32
C TYR A 165 0.94 18.85 -9.54
N MET A 166 1.91 19.14 -10.39
CA MET A 166 2.11 20.48 -10.91
C MET A 166 1.23 20.65 -12.15
N THR A 167 0.35 21.64 -12.11
CA THR A 167 -0.56 21.94 -13.23
C THR A 167 -0.32 23.35 -13.75
N ILE A 168 -0.48 23.54 -15.07
CA ILE A 168 -0.39 24.85 -15.71
C ILE A 168 -1.83 25.26 -16.08
N PRO A 169 -2.37 26.35 -15.50
CA PRO A 169 -3.75 26.76 -15.81
C PRO A 169 -3.89 27.22 -17.26
N THR A 170 -5.05 26.99 -17.86
CA THR A 170 -5.37 27.37 -19.27
C THR A 170 -5.29 28.87 -19.52
N THR A 171 -5.40 29.69 -18.44
CA THR A 171 -5.25 31.15 -18.50
C THR A 171 -3.79 31.61 -18.60
N ASN A 172 -2.83 30.70 -18.52
CA ASN A 172 -1.41 31.05 -18.65
C ASN A 172 -1.06 31.37 -20.12
N THR A 173 -0.68 32.63 -20.39
CA THR A 173 -0.29 33.09 -21.72
C THR A 173 1.15 32.75 -22.10
N LYS A 174 1.94 32.19 -21.16
CA LYS A 174 3.36 31.85 -21.35
C LYS A 174 3.62 30.34 -21.08
N VAL A 175 2.74 29.49 -21.60
CA VAL A 175 2.77 28.03 -21.34
C VAL A 175 4.14 27.42 -21.59
N SER A 176 4.79 27.72 -22.73
CA SER A 176 6.11 27.18 -23.08
C SER A 176 7.18 27.54 -22.04
N GLN A 177 7.21 28.80 -21.60
CA GLN A 177 8.18 29.24 -20.59
C GLN A 177 7.94 28.55 -19.22
N THR A 178 6.66 28.45 -18.82
CA THR A 178 6.28 27.79 -17.57
C THR A 178 6.62 26.32 -17.62
N ALA A 179 6.34 25.63 -18.74
CA ALA A 179 6.68 24.23 -18.93
C ALA A 179 8.19 23.99 -18.86
N THR A 180 8.99 24.82 -19.52
CA THR A 180 10.46 24.74 -19.45
C THR A 180 10.98 24.90 -18.01
N ILE A 181 10.45 25.87 -17.26
CA ILE A 181 10.84 26.04 -15.85
C ILE A 181 10.43 24.82 -15.03
N ALA A 182 9.24 24.30 -15.23
CA ALA A 182 8.77 23.10 -14.52
C ALA A 182 9.68 21.90 -14.82
N GLU A 183 10.07 21.70 -16.08
CA GLU A 183 10.97 20.63 -16.50
C GLU A 183 12.35 20.76 -15.86
N VAL A 184 12.94 21.96 -15.87
CA VAL A 184 14.24 22.22 -15.23
C VAL A 184 14.18 21.95 -13.72
N LEU A 185 13.13 22.43 -13.02
CA LEU A 185 12.95 22.19 -11.58
C LEU A 185 12.79 20.69 -11.29
N THR A 186 12.05 19.97 -12.12
CA THR A 186 11.83 18.53 -11.94
C THR A 186 13.15 17.77 -12.17
N HIS A 187 13.89 18.12 -13.21
CA HIS A 187 15.19 17.51 -13.49
C HIS A 187 16.20 17.80 -12.37
N ASP A 188 16.31 19.05 -11.93
CA ASP A 188 17.20 19.42 -10.81
C ASP A 188 16.82 18.69 -9.52
N SER A 189 15.52 18.57 -9.23
CA SER A 189 15.04 17.79 -8.08
C SER A 189 15.39 16.31 -8.20
N TYR A 190 15.31 15.74 -9.39
CA TYR A 190 15.69 14.34 -9.64
C TYR A 190 17.17 14.10 -9.37
N GLU A 191 18.05 15.02 -9.81
CA GLU A 191 19.52 14.90 -9.67
C GLU A 191 20.03 15.27 -8.26
N THR A 192 19.34 16.17 -7.56
CA THR A 192 19.87 16.75 -6.31
C THR A 192 19.03 16.41 -5.08
N VAL A 193 17.69 16.60 -5.13
CA VAL A 193 16.83 16.46 -3.95
C VAL A 193 16.50 15.00 -3.67
N ILE A 194 16.11 14.25 -4.69
CA ILE A 194 15.68 12.85 -4.54
C ILE A 194 16.80 11.96 -4.00
N PRO A 195 18.05 12.01 -4.51
CA PRO A 195 19.15 11.23 -3.94
C PRO A 195 19.42 11.55 -2.48
N VAL A 196 19.44 12.84 -2.12
CA VAL A 196 19.64 13.26 -0.72
C VAL A 196 18.50 12.81 0.18
N TYR A 197 17.25 12.86 -0.28
CA TYR A 197 16.12 12.35 0.47
C TYR A 197 16.26 10.85 0.75
N TYR A 198 16.56 10.05 -0.28
CA TYR A 198 16.76 8.61 -0.10
C TYR A 198 17.96 8.29 0.79
N GLN A 199 19.07 9.01 0.64
CA GLN A 199 20.23 8.87 1.50
C GLN A 199 19.88 9.15 2.96
N ASN A 200 19.18 10.25 3.25
CA ASN A 200 18.77 10.61 4.61
C ASN A 200 17.81 9.57 5.21
N VAL A 201 16.87 9.05 4.43
CA VAL A 201 15.95 7.99 4.88
C VAL A 201 16.72 6.71 5.22
N VAL A 202 17.72 6.37 4.41
CA VAL A 202 18.56 5.18 4.59
C VAL A 202 19.53 5.34 5.76
N GLU A 203 20.10 6.53 5.97
CA GLU A 203 21.05 6.83 7.04
C GLU A 203 20.42 6.90 8.43
N HIS A 204 19.08 7.03 8.51
CA HIS A 204 18.41 7.02 9.81
C HIS A 204 18.41 5.61 10.46
N LYS A 205 18.47 5.59 11.78
CA LYS A 205 18.80 4.46 12.68
C LYS A 205 18.22 3.08 12.33
N GLY A 206 17.14 2.99 11.58
CA GLY A 206 16.50 1.71 11.26
C GLY A 206 16.92 1.09 9.93
N LEU A 207 17.41 1.87 8.97
CA LEU A 207 17.66 1.43 7.60
C LEU A 207 19.14 1.35 7.22
N ARG A 208 20.04 1.35 8.21
CA ARG A 208 21.49 1.38 8.00
C ARG A 208 22.11 0.08 7.47
N ASN A 209 21.35 -0.78 6.86
CA ASN A 209 21.90 -2.00 6.28
C ASN A 209 21.70 -2.01 4.74
N GLU A 210 22.66 -2.58 4.05
CA GLU A 210 22.67 -2.71 2.60
C GLU A 210 21.42 -3.43 2.07
N ASN A 211 20.87 -4.38 2.83
CA ASN A 211 19.67 -5.09 2.46
C ASN A 211 18.45 -4.15 2.33
N SER A 212 18.28 -3.20 3.26
CA SER A 212 17.15 -2.24 3.19
C SER A 212 17.29 -1.28 2.02
N ILE A 213 18.52 -0.92 1.64
CA ILE A 213 18.79 -0.09 0.45
C ILE A 213 18.35 -0.82 -0.81
N GLU A 214 18.77 -2.08 -0.96
CA GLU A 214 18.38 -2.94 -2.09
C GLU A 214 16.85 -3.09 -2.18
N MET A 215 16.17 -3.30 -1.05
CA MET A 215 14.70 -3.40 -1.02
C MET A 215 14.02 -2.11 -1.47
N LEU A 216 14.58 -0.95 -1.08
CA LEU A 216 14.08 0.36 -1.53
C LEU A 216 14.27 0.55 -3.05
N GLU A 217 15.37 0.07 -3.62
CA GLU A 217 15.60 0.12 -5.07
C GLU A 217 14.58 -0.72 -5.84
N ILE A 218 14.33 -1.97 -5.39
CA ILE A 218 13.28 -2.84 -5.94
C ILE A 218 11.91 -2.13 -5.92
N MET A 219 11.55 -1.51 -4.79
CA MET A 219 10.29 -0.77 -4.68
C MET A 219 10.26 0.45 -5.60
N ARG A 220 11.39 1.14 -5.79
CA ARG A 220 11.48 2.33 -6.64
C ARG A 220 11.37 2.01 -8.12
N GLU A 221 11.96 0.91 -8.57
CA GLU A 221 11.93 0.49 -9.97
C GLU A 221 10.53 0.07 -10.43
N ASN A 222 9.78 -0.57 -9.55
CA ASN A 222 8.46 -1.14 -9.85
C ASN A 222 7.32 -0.29 -9.28
N ARG A 223 7.46 1.04 -9.33
CA ARG A 223 6.41 1.96 -8.89
C ARG A 223 5.34 2.11 -9.95
N GLY A 224 4.10 2.09 -9.51
CA GLY A 224 2.97 2.32 -10.37
C GLY A 224 1.87 3.13 -9.72
N VAL A 225 0.95 3.57 -10.54
CA VAL A 225 -0.25 4.29 -10.15
C VAL A 225 -1.48 3.56 -10.68
N ASP A 226 -2.61 3.79 -10.05
CA ASP A 226 -3.90 3.28 -10.46
C ASP A 226 -4.85 4.46 -10.69
N LEU A 227 -5.33 4.63 -11.92
CA LEU A 227 -6.18 5.78 -12.28
C LEU A 227 -7.48 5.79 -11.48
N GLY A 228 -8.08 4.63 -11.22
CA GLY A 228 -9.29 4.54 -10.41
C GLY A 228 -9.09 5.05 -8.98
N MET A 229 -7.88 4.90 -8.45
CA MET A 229 -7.48 5.45 -7.15
C MET A 229 -7.18 6.95 -7.23
N ILE A 230 -6.40 7.39 -8.23
CA ILE A 230 -6.02 8.80 -8.41
C ILE A 230 -7.25 9.68 -8.56
N PHE A 231 -8.19 9.28 -9.41
CA PHE A 231 -9.43 10.02 -9.66
C PHE A 231 -10.55 9.68 -8.67
N ASN A 232 -10.25 8.83 -7.67
CA ASN A 232 -11.18 8.39 -6.64
C ASN A 232 -12.49 7.76 -7.18
N TRP A 233 -12.43 7.11 -8.34
CA TRP A 233 -13.61 6.44 -8.91
C TRP A 233 -14.05 5.23 -8.10
N VAL A 234 -13.10 4.58 -7.42
CA VAL A 234 -13.30 3.33 -6.67
C VAL A 234 -13.28 3.51 -5.16
N GLY A 235 -13.24 4.75 -4.64
CA GLY A 235 -13.01 5.02 -3.21
C GLY A 235 -13.97 4.29 -2.28
N SER A 236 -15.28 4.34 -2.54
CA SER A 236 -16.28 3.66 -1.71
C SER A 236 -16.20 2.12 -1.81
N LEU A 237 -15.96 1.58 -3.02
CA LEU A 237 -15.75 0.15 -3.22
C LEU A 237 -14.51 -0.33 -2.45
N ARG A 238 -13.41 0.40 -2.55
CA ARG A 238 -12.16 0.13 -1.82
C ARG A 238 -12.40 0.02 -0.32
N ASP A 239 -13.10 0.99 0.24
CA ASP A 239 -13.37 1.06 1.69
C ASP A 239 -14.27 -0.10 2.15
N ASP A 240 -15.28 -0.46 1.37
CA ASP A 240 -16.16 -1.60 1.65
C ASP A 240 -15.40 -2.94 1.54
N ILE A 241 -14.55 -3.11 0.53
CA ILE A 241 -13.66 -4.28 0.40
C ILE A 241 -12.74 -4.37 1.62
N ALA A 242 -12.10 -3.28 2.00
CA ALA A 242 -11.21 -3.24 3.16
C ALA A 242 -11.92 -3.65 4.45
N ASN A 243 -13.13 -3.15 4.68
CA ASN A 243 -13.92 -3.50 5.86
C ASN A 243 -14.27 -5.00 5.91
N LYS A 244 -14.62 -5.60 4.77
CA LYS A 244 -14.88 -7.04 4.69
C LYS A 244 -13.63 -7.87 4.97
N LEU A 245 -12.51 -7.53 4.32
CA LEU A 245 -11.26 -8.26 4.50
C LEU A 245 -10.76 -8.23 5.95
N PHE A 246 -10.83 -7.10 6.64
CA PHE A 246 -10.49 -7.01 8.07
C PHE A 246 -11.47 -7.76 8.99
N ALA A 247 -12.62 -8.14 8.48
CA ALA A 247 -13.57 -9.03 9.17
C ALA A 247 -13.36 -10.52 8.83
N GLY A 248 -12.39 -10.85 7.94
CA GLY A 248 -12.15 -12.19 7.41
C GLY A 248 -13.23 -12.65 6.42
N ASP A 249 -13.89 -11.70 5.74
CA ASP A 249 -14.97 -11.97 4.78
C ASP A 249 -14.47 -11.69 3.34
N ASN A 250 -14.47 -12.73 2.50
CA ASN A 250 -14.08 -12.67 1.10
C ASN A 250 -15.27 -12.47 0.12
N GLN A 251 -16.50 -12.33 0.63
CA GLN A 251 -17.72 -12.23 -0.19
C GLN A 251 -17.87 -10.79 -0.74
N ILE A 252 -17.07 -10.44 -1.77
CA ILE A 252 -17.03 -9.08 -2.31
C ILE A 252 -17.67 -8.93 -3.69
N ALA A 253 -18.04 -10.02 -4.38
CA ALA A 253 -18.58 -9.96 -5.74
C ALA A 253 -19.79 -9.03 -5.85
N SER A 254 -20.73 -9.10 -4.90
CA SER A 254 -21.89 -8.22 -4.84
C SER A 254 -21.54 -6.74 -4.60
N LEU A 255 -20.38 -6.45 -3.98
CA LEU A 255 -19.89 -5.08 -3.87
C LEU A 255 -19.40 -4.58 -5.22
N VAL A 256 -18.61 -5.40 -5.92
CA VAL A 256 -18.10 -5.06 -7.25
C VAL A 256 -19.26 -4.78 -8.19
N GLU A 257 -20.22 -5.69 -8.32
CA GLU A 257 -21.43 -5.52 -9.12
C GLU A 257 -22.21 -4.24 -8.78
N ARG A 258 -22.34 -3.92 -7.50
CA ARG A 258 -23.08 -2.73 -7.03
C ARG A 258 -22.40 -1.43 -7.43
N TYR A 259 -21.07 -1.35 -7.36
CA TYR A 259 -20.33 -0.11 -7.61
C TYR A 259 -19.93 0.08 -9.08
N GLN A 260 -19.82 -1.01 -9.83
CA GLN A 260 -19.37 -0.98 -11.22
C GLN A 260 -20.09 0.04 -12.11
N PRO A 261 -21.44 0.13 -12.15
CA PRO A 261 -22.11 1.10 -13.02
C PRO A 261 -21.73 2.56 -12.72
N GLN A 262 -21.51 2.89 -11.45
CA GLN A 262 -21.10 4.24 -11.06
C GLN A 262 -19.65 4.52 -11.47
N ILE A 263 -18.78 3.53 -11.33
CA ILE A 263 -17.35 3.63 -11.70
C ILE A 263 -17.25 3.81 -13.22
N GLU A 264 -17.92 2.98 -14.01
CA GLU A 264 -17.96 3.08 -15.46
C GLU A 264 -18.54 4.42 -15.95
N SER A 265 -19.59 4.93 -15.28
CA SER A 265 -20.11 6.27 -15.57
C SER A 265 -19.09 7.38 -15.30
N ASN A 266 -18.27 7.25 -14.26
CA ASN A 266 -17.23 8.23 -13.98
C ASN A 266 -16.08 8.15 -15.00
N ILE A 267 -15.72 6.95 -15.44
CA ILE A 267 -14.73 6.75 -16.51
C ILE A 267 -15.21 7.37 -17.81
N ALA A 268 -16.45 7.09 -18.23
CA ALA A 268 -17.01 7.64 -19.46
C ALA A 268 -17.03 9.17 -19.47
N LYS A 269 -17.39 9.83 -18.35
CA LYS A 269 -17.35 11.29 -18.23
C LYS A 269 -15.93 11.85 -18.35
N PHE A 270 -14.93 11.12 -17.83
CA PHE A 270 -13.54 11.52 -17.93
C PHE A 270 -13.04 11.39 -19.38
N GLU A 271 -13.39 10.31 -20.08
CA GLU A 271 -13.04 10.11 -21.48
C GLU A 271 -13.69 11.16 -22.39
N GLU A 272 -14.96 11.52 -22.14
CA GLU A 272 -15.63 12.62 -22.84
C GLU A 272 -14.89 13.95 -22.64
N PHE A 273 -14.49 14.26 -21.41
CA PHE A 273 -13.69 15.46 -21.09
C PHE A 273 -12.34 15.52 -21.82
N LEU A 274 -11.71 14.37 -22.09
CA LEU A 274 -10.43 14.33 -22.82
C LEU A 274 -10.57 14.55 -24.33
N GLN A 275 -11.78 14.44 -24.88
CA GLN A 275 -12.07 14.64 -26.30
C GLN A 275 -12.42 16.10 -26.64
N ASP A 276 -12.79 16.90 -25.64
CA ASP A 276 -13.08 18.34 -25.76
C ASP A 276 -11.78 19.17 -25.65
#